data_d7fededf47972fb500856b7941f738f1
#
_entry.id   d7fededf47972fb500856b7941f738f1
#
_cell.length_a   1.000
_cell.length_b   1.000
_cell.length_c   1.000
_cell.angle_alpha   90.00
_cell.angle_beta   90.00
_cell.angle_gamma   90.00
#
_symmetry.space_group_name_H-M   'P 1'
#
loop_
_entity.id
_entity.type
_entity.pdbx_description
1 polymer ?
#
loop_
_entity_poly.entity_id
_entity_poly.type
_entity_poly.pdbx_seq_one_letter_code
_entity_poly.pdbx_strand_id
1 'polypeptide(L)'
;MKKTVALIEKLNRLANGDALPASSLRGDWFAQMQDDGILLTTTHGSRKSLRASDVNLFRQYLASQFDIRDLEQTRIAICGEDTNRASLVAATGDSKFLSRRTFKGFLVNSYQPIPAVLNGQEITIHPFEGSFLFVADYQHFAIPQDVVVVGVENAENFRYVALQDYLFARYGRVLFVSRYPQDQNKDLIKWLQSLPNQYVHFGDLDLAGISIYEHEYFCHLGERASLFIPDDYQQRISNGSTERYNAQLAQYGKMEVEDTRVEPLLDCIHLHHKGYDQEGYILKRIEVVASIIHDVDGRIFATQRGYGDYKDWWEFPGGKMETGETPEEALKREIREELSAEIVLDEYLCTVEYDYPRFHLTMHCYLCSLLTDSLQLNEHEAACWLKREELDSVKWLPADLEVVERLRESYPL
;
A
#
# COMPACT_ATOMS: atom_id res chain seq x y z
N MET A 1 -2.25 -14.01 -32.89
CA MET A 1 -3.07 -14.83 -31.94
C MET A 1 -2.20 -15.25 -30.77
N LYS A 2 -2.72 -15.23 -29.52
CA LYS A 2 -1.94 -15.71 -28.35
C LYS A 2 -1.73 -17.24 -28.46
N LYS A 3 -0.48 -17.67 -28.42
CA LYS A 3 -0.11 -19.08 -28.41
C LYS A 3 -0.36 -19.64 -26.99
N THR A 4 -1.41 -20.44 -26.83
CA THR A 4 -1.84 -21.00 -25.53
C THR A 4 -1.54 -22.48 -25.43
N VAL A 5 -1.49 -23.04 -24.22
CA VAL A 5 -1.37 -24.51 -24.00
C VAL A 5 -2.42 -25.27 -24.81
N ALA A 6 -3.68 -24.84 -24.70
CA ALA A 6 -4.79 -25.48 -25.43
C ALA A 6 -4.63 -25.43 -26.96
N LEU A 7 -3.98 -24.39 -27.50
CA LEU A 7 -3.67 -24.34 -28.94
C LEU A 7 -2.60 -25.38 -29.29
N ILE A 8 -1.52 -25.46 -28.54
CA ILE A 8 -0.42 -26.42 -28.79
C ILE A 8 -0.91 -27.86 -28.66
N GLU A 9 -1.78 -28.17 -27.70
CA GLU A 9 -2.40 -29.48 -27.58
C GLU A 9 -3.23 -29.84 -28.81
N LYS A 10 -4.01 -28.91 -29.36
CA LYS A 10 -4.76 -29.10 -30.59
C LYS A 10 -3.85 -29.34 -31.80
N LEU A 11 -2.79 -28.55 -31.94
CA LEU A 11 -1.79 -28.73 -33.00
C LEU A 11 -1.07 -30.08 -32.87
N ASN A 12 -0.76 -30.53 -31.66
CA ASN A 12 -0.12 -31.81 -31.40
C ASN A 12 -1.05 -32.98 -31.80
N ARG A 13 -2.34 -32.91 -31.48
CA ARG A 13 -3.33 -33.90 -31.91
C ARG A 13 -3.46 -33.97 -33.42
N LEU A 14 -3.53 -32.83 -34.13
CA LEU A 14 -3.53 -32.78 -35.58
C LEU A 14 -2.24 -33.34 -36.18
N ALA A 15 -1.07 -33.06 -35.57
CA ALA A 15 0.22 -33.60 -35.98
C ALA A 15 0.39 -35.10 -35.70
N ASN A 16 -0.48 -35.70 -34.90
CA ASN A 16 -0.58 -37.15 -34.68
C ASN A 16 -1.66 -37.82 -35.57
N GLY A 17 -2.28 -37.05 -36.47
CA GLY A 17 -3.27 -37.55 -37.40
C GLY A 17 -4.72 -37.55 -36.89
N ASP A 18 -4.99 -36.98 -35.69
CA ASP A 18 -6.34 -36.89 -35.16
C ASP A 18 -7.20 -35.94 -36.01
N ALA A 19 -8.48 -36.25 -36.12
CA ALA A 19 -9.49 -35.34 -36.62
C ALA A 19 -10.15 -34.62 -35.43
N LEU A 20 -10.21 -33.29 -35.48
CA LEU A 20 -10.79 -32.45 -34.42
C LEU A 20 -12.06 -31.74 -34.91
N PRO A 21 -13.09 -31.53 -34.06
CA PRO A 21 -14.27 -30.76 -34.43
C PRO A 21 -13.90 -29.37 -34.96
N ALA A 22 -14.41 -28.98 -36.12
CA ALA A 22 -14.14 -27.65 -36.71
C ALA A 22 -14.55 -26.51 -35.78
N SER A 23 -15.57 -26.71 -34.93
CA SER A 23 -15.99 -25.73 -33.91
C SER A 23 -14.93 -25.46 -32.82
N SER A 24 -14.01 -26.41 -32.62
CA SER A 24 -12.92 -26.27 -31.63
C SER A 24 -11.67 -25.62 -32.23
N LEU A 25 -11.57 -25.46 -33.55
CA LEU A 25 -10.43 -24.94 -34.29
C LEU A 25 -10.79 -23.59 -34.94
N ARG A 26 -10.98 -22.58 -34.09
CA ARG A 26 -11.35 -21.22 -34.54
C ARG A 26 -10.14 -20.30 -34.51
N GLY A 27 -10.12 -19.35 -35.45
CA GLY A 27 -9.11 -18.27 -35.54
C GLY A 27 -8.29 -18.35 -36.83
N ASP A 28 -7.58 -17.27 -37.12
CA ASP A 28 -6.89 -16.99 -38.38
C ASP A 28 -5.91 -18.11 -38.83
N TRP A 29 -5.21 -18.71 -37.87
CA TRP A 29 -4.26 -19.78 -38.15
C TRP A 29 -4.92 -21.01 -38.79
N PHE A 30 -6.07 -21.42 -38.28
CA PHE A 30 -6.77 -22.58 -38.80
C PHE A 30 -7.45 -22.28 -40.12
N ALA A 31 -7.96 -21.06 -40.31
CA ALA A 31 -8.48 -20.59 -41.57
C ALA A 31 -7.38 -20.60 -42.65
N GLN A 32 -6.22 -20.00 -42.34
CA GLN A 32 -5.06 -19.99 -43.22
C GLN A 32 -4.59 -21.43 -43.60
N MET A 33 -4.51 -22.32 -42.62
CA MET A 33 -4.13 -23.71 -42.88
C MET A 33 -5.13 -24.47 -43.79
N GLN A 34 -6.42 -24.08 -43.72
CA GLN A 34 -7.44 -24.64 -44.63
C GLN A 34 -7.29 -24.07 -46.05
N ASP A 35 -7.07 -22.75 -46.16
CA ASP A 35 -6.89 -22.08 -47.46
C ASP A 35 -5.61 -22.58 -48.15
N ASP A 36 -4.56 -22.85 -47.39
CA ASP A 36 -3.29 -23.42 -47.89
C ASP A 36 -3.35 -24.95 -48.14
N GLY A 37 -4.50 -25.58 -47.90
CA GLY A 37 -4.70 -27.03 -48.14
C GLY A 37 -3.97 -27.94 -47.13
N ILE A 38 -3.49 -27.41 -46.05
CA ILE A 38 -2.78 -28.11 -44.95
C ILE A 38 -3.77 -28.86 -44.07
N LEU A 39 -4.97 -28.27 -43.83
CA LEU A 39 -6.06 -28.90 -43.12
C LEU A 39 -7.22 -29.22 -44.09
N LEU A 40 -7.68 -30.44 -44.04
CA LEU A 40 -8.84 -30.91 -44.83
C LEU A 40 -10.08 -30.99 -43.94
N THR A 41 -11.18 -30.49 -44.46
CA THR A 41 -12.50 -30.65 -43.84
C THR A 41 -13.12 -31.98 -44.21
N THR A 42 -13.51 -32.77 -43.24
CA THR A 42 -14.34 -33.95 -43.39
C THR A 42 -15.72 -33.70 -42.78
N THR A 43 -16.76 -34.13 -43.51
CA THR A 43 -18.15 -33.92 -43.07
C THR A 43 -18.83 -35.28 -42.87
N HIS A 44 -19.38 -35.49 -41.66
CA HIS A 44 -20.22 -36.64 -41.32
C HIS A 44 -21.57 -36.13 -40.83
N GLY A 45 -22.58 -36.18 -41.73
CA GLY A 45 -23.89 -35.58 -41.48
C GLY A 45 -23.75 -34.05 -41.24
N SER A 46 -24.27 -33.55 -40.14
CA SER A 46 -24.17 -32.13 -39.75
C SER A 46 -22.85 -31.75 -39.06
N ARG A 47 -21.97 -32.71 -38.78
CA ARG A 47 -20.71 -32.47 -38.02
C ARG A 47 -19.55 -32.32 -39.00
N LYS A 48 -18.81 -31.19 -38.83
CA LYS A 48 -17.57 -30.91 -39.58
C LYS A 48 -16.37 -31.12 -38.65
N SER A 49 -15.35 -31.85 -39.16
CA SER A 49 -14.06 -32.01 -38.48
C SER A 49 -12.92 -31.63 -39.43
N LEU A 50 -11.81 -31.18 -38.84
CA LEU A 50 -10.58 -30.86 -39.55
C LEU A 50 -9.51 -31.88 -39.19
N ARG A 51 -8.73 -32.29 -40.18
CA ARG A 51 -7.54 -33.13 -40.02
C ARG A 51 -6.40 -32.61 -40.89
N ALA A 52 -5.16 -32.96 -40.54
CA ALA A 52 -4.02 -32.71 -41.42
C ALA A 52 -4.17 -33.45 -42.75
N SER A 53 -3.87 -32.80 -43.86
CA SER A 53 -3.83 -33.42 -45.18
C SER A 53 -2.72 -34.47 -45.27
N ASP A 54 -1.56 -34.13 -44.76
CA ASP A 54 -0.40 -34.98 -44.52
C ASP A 54 0.29 -34.51 -43.22
N VAL A 55 0.63 -35.45 -42.35
CA VAL A 55 1.22 -35.13 -41.01
C VAL A 55 2.62 -34.51 -41.13
N ASN A 56 3.43 -34.97 -42.10
CA ASN A 56 4.76 -34.43 -42.30
C ASN A 56 4.71 -33.03 -42.91
N LEU A 57 3.84 -32.83 -43.88
CA LEU A 57 3.58 -31.51 -44.48
C LEU A 57 3.05 -30.53 -43.43
N PHE A 58 2.14 -30.97 -42.55
CA PHE A 58 1.61 -30.17 -41.46
C PHE A 58 2.72 -29.73 -40.49
N ARG A 59 3.62 -30.65 -40.09
CA ARG A 59 4.75 -30.31 -39.22
C ARG A 59 5.73 -29.33 -39.88
N GLN A 60 6.03 -29.53 -41.17
CA GLN A 60 6.88 -28.62 -41.95
C GLN A 60 6.24 -27.23 -42.06
N TYR A 61 4.94 -27.17 -42.28
CA TYR A 61 4.19 -25.93 -42.33
C TYR A 61 4.24 -25.18 -40.99
N LEU A 62 4.05 -25.88 -39.85
CA LEU A 62 4.17 -25.29 -38.52
C LEU A 62 5.56 -24.74 -38.25
N ALA A 63 6.59 -25.44 -38.71
CA ALA A 63 7.98 -25.00 -38.57
C ALA A 63 8.29 -23.75 -39.40
N SER A 64 7.77 -23.71 -40.65
CA SER A 64 8.08 -22.61 -41.59
C SER A 64 7.26 -21.34 -41.36
N GLN A 65 5.96 -21.49 -41.04
CA GLN A 65 5.04 -20.36 -40.95
C GLN A 65 4.85 -19.84 -39.50
N PHE A 66 5.07 -20.71 -38.52
CA PHE A 66 4.78 -20.39 -37.13
C PHE A 66 5.96 -20.59 -36.16
N ASP A 67 7.15 -20.96 -36.70
CA ASP A 67 8.37 -21.23 -35.92
C ASP A 67 8.20 -22.33 -34.84
N ILE A 68 7.28 -23.29 -35.09
CA ILE A 68 7.05 -24.44 -34.22
C ILE A 68 7.77 -25.65 -34.79
N ARG A 69 9.00 -25.87 -34.39
CA ARG A 69 9.88 -26.93 -34.89
C ARG A 69 9.59 -28.29 -34.27
N ASP A 70 9.28 -28.29 -32.97
CA ASP A 70 8.97 -29.49 -32.18
C ASP A 70 7.79 -29.20 -31.24
N LEU A 71 6.65 -29.80 -31.55
CA LEU A 71 5.41 -29.62 -30.77
C LEU A 71 5.49 -30.20 -29.38
N GLU A 72 6.20 -31.32 -29.17
CA GLU A 72 6.31 -31.94 -27.87
C GLU A 72 7.29 -31.13 -26.96
N GLN A 73 8.44 -30.74 -27.50
CA GLN A 73 9.35 -29.83 -26.82
C GLN A 73 8.68 -28.48 -26.51
N THR A 74 7.89 -27.96 -27.44
CA THR A 74 7.11 -26.75 -27.24
C THR A 74 6.06 -26.94 -26.13
N ARG A 75 5.38 -28.09 -26.09
CA ARG A 75 4.41 -28.45 -25.06
C ARG A 75 5.09 -28.52 -23.68
N ILE A 76 6.21 -29.23 -23.56
CA ILE A 76 7.00 -29.35 -22.34
C ILE A 76 7.47 -27.97 -21.89
N ALA A 77 7.98 -27.14 -22.81
CA ALA A 77 8.44 -25.80 -22.53
C ALA A 77 7.31 -24.84 -22.12
N ILE A 78 6.07 -25.11 -22.47
CA ILE A 78 4.89 -24.31 -22.11
C ILE A 78 4.28 -24.77 -20.77
N CYS A 79 4.22 -26.09 -20.53
CA CYS A 79 3.58 -26.69 -19.36
C CYS A 79 4.51 -26.82 -18.16
N GLY A 80 5.83 -26.79 -18.34
CA GLY A 80 6.81 -26.90 -17.25
C GLY A 80 6.78 -25.68 -16.33
N GLU A 81 6.63 -25.89 -15.01
CA GLU A 81 6.62 -24.80 -14.01
C GLU A 81 7.95 -24.04 -13.96
N ASP A 82 9.08 -24.70 -14.24
CA ASP A 82 10.44 -24.16 -14.22
C ASP A 82 11.01 -23.73 -15.56
N THR A 83 10.18 -23.62 -16.60
CA THR A 83 10.65 -23.28 -17.95
C THR A 83 11.05 -21.81 -18.02
N ASN A 84 12.34 -21.54 -18.24
CA ASN A 84 12.87 -20.20 -18.45
C ASN A 84 12.79 -19.77 -19.92
N ARG A 85 13.08 -18.48 -20.20
CA ARG A 85 13.08 -17.95 -21.59
C ARG A 85 14.10 -18.66 -22.50
N ALA A 86 15.20 -19.16 -21.95
CA ALA A 86 16.24 -19.85 -22.70
C ALA A 86 15.73 -21.19 -23.25
N SER A 87 15.00 -21.98 -22.46
CA SER A 87 14.38 -23.24 -22.94
C SER A 87 13.29 -23.01 -23.98
N LEU A 88 12.53 -21.89 -23.88
CA LEU A 88 11.57 -21.48 -24.90
C LEU A 88 12.25 -21.11 -26.22
N VAL A 89 13.35 -20.35 -26.17
CA VAL A 89 14.14 -20.01 -27.36
C VAL A 89 14.73 -21.26 -28.00
N ALA A 90 15.22 -22.21 -27.20
CA ALA A 90 15.75 -23.47 -27.71
C ALA A 90 14.67 -24.31 -28.42
N ALA A 91 13.41 -24.32 -27.92
CA ALA A 91 12.32 -25.09 -28.47
C ALA A 91 11.63 -24.41 -29.67
N THR A 92 11.58 -23.09 -29.73
CA THR A 92 10.75 -22.33 -30.70
C THR A 92 11.53 -21.32 -31.53
N GLY A 93 12.77 -21.00 -31.15
CA GLY A 93 13.56 -19.91 -31.76
C GLY A 93 13.11 -18.48 -31.41
N ASP A 94 12.01 -18.34 -30.66
CA ASP A 94 11.41 -17.04 -30.32
C ASP A 94 11.20 -16.87 -28.81
N SER A 95 11.88 -15.88 -28.21
CA SER A 95 11.75 -15.54 -26.79
C SER A 95 10.38 -14.91 -26.43
N LYS A 96 9.63 -14.43 -27.43
CA LYS A 96 8.30 -13.82 -27.30
C LYS A 96 7.17 -14.78 -27.65
N PHE A 97 7.49 -16.06 -27.89
CA PHE A 97 6.52 -17.09 -28.25
C PHE A 97 5.34 -17.16 -27.29
N LEU A 98 5.61 -16.93 -25.99
CA LEU A 98 4.58 -16.79 -24.95
C LEU A 98 4.75 -15.45 -24.21
N SER A 99 3.62 -14.82 -23.94
CA SER A 99 3.58 -13.72 -22.99
C SER A 99 3.74 -14.30 -21.56
N ARG A 100 4.98 -14.45 -21.08
CA ARG A 100 5.26 -14.82 -19.69
C ARG A 100 5.66 -13.59 -18.91
N ARG A 101 5.22 -13.54 -17.64
CA ARG A 101 5.71 -12.52 -16.69
C ARG A 101 7.24 -12.60 -16.61
N THR A 102 7.88 -11.46 -16.71
CA THR A 102 9.34 -11.36 -16.67
C THR A 102 9.87 -11.67 -15.27
N PHE A 103 9.14 -11.23 -14.25
CA PHE A 103 9.46 -11.44 -12.86
C PHE A 103 8.29 -12.18 -12.18
N LYS A 104 8.59 -13.30 -11.53
CA LYS A 104 7.72 -14.01 -10.59
C LYS A 104 8.14 -13.56 -9.19
N GLY A 105 7.20 -13.45 -8.27
CA GLY A 105 7.46 -12.98 -6.92
C GLY A 105 6.61 -11.76 -6.56
N PHE A 106 6.94 -11.11 -5.48
CA PHE A 106 6.22 -9.94 -4.97
C PHE A 106 7.15 -8.98 -4.22
N LEU A 107 6.65 -7.77 -3.96
CA LEU A 107 7.36 -6.73 -3.23
C LEU A 107 7.09 -6.86 -1.73
N VAL A 108 8.14 -6.64 -0.93
CA VAL A 108 8.05 -6.56 0.54
C VAL A 108 8.66 -5.27 1.04
N ASN A 109 8.11 -4.74 2.13
CA ASN A 109 8.57 -3.54 2.83
C ASN A 109 8.40 -3.69 4.34
N SER A 110 9.12 -2.91 5.13
CA SER A 110 8.95 -2.81 6.58
C SER A 110 9.58 -1.54 7.11
N TYR A 111 8.95 -0.92 8.11
CA TYR A 111 9.52 0.21 8.86
C TYR A 111 10.40 -0.24 10.03
N GLN A 112 10.51 -1.53 10.28
CA GLN A 112 11.35 -2.13 11.33
C GLN A 112 12.09 -3.35 10.80
N PRO A 113 13.25 -3.72 11.39
CA PRO A 113 14.00 -4.90 10.97
C PRO A 113 13.20 -6.19 11.18
N ILE A 114 12.95 -6.95 10.10
CA ILE A 114 12.29 -8.26 10.13
C ILE A 114 13.29 -9.34 9.75
N PRO A 115 13.62 -10.28 10.65
CA PRO A 115 14.45 -11.42 10.30
C PRO A 115 13.68 -12.33 9.34
N ALA A 116 14.38 -12.88 8.35
CA ALA A 116 13.81 -13.78 7.37
C ALA A 116 14.88 -14.76 6.86
N VAL A 117 14.44 -15.80 6.17
CA VAL A 117 15.30 -16.75 5.48
C VAL A 117 14.93 -16.78 4.01
N LEU A 118 15.92 -16.60 3.13
CA LEU A 118 15.74 -16.71 1.68
C LEU A 118 16.79 -17.67 1.12
N ASN A 119 16.36 -18.73 0.43
CA ASN A 119 17.25 -19.77 -0.13
C ASN A 119 18.21 -20.37 0.92
N GLY A 120 17.72 -20.54 2.17
CA GLY A 120 18.51 -21.08 3.27
C GLY A 120 19.50 -20.10 3.92
N GLN A 121 19.53 -18.85 3.49
CA GLN A 121 20.35 -17.78 4.07
C GLN A 121 19.52 -16.88 4.96
N GLU A 122 20.02 -16.56 6.13
CA GLU A 122 19.43 -15.56 7.01
C GLU A 122 19.62 -14.17 6.42
N ILE A 123 18.53 -13.40 6.35
CA ILE A 123 18.51 -12.02 5.88
C ILE A 123 17.70 -11.16 6.85
N THR A 124 17.87 -9.85 6.75
CA THR A 124 17.02 -8.89 7.46
C THR A 124 16.31 -8.00 6.43
N ILE A 125 14.98 -7.96 6.52
CA ILE A 125 14.18 -7.07 5.70
C ILE A 125 14.02 -5.76 6.45
N HIS A 126 14.70 -4.73 5.98
CA HIS A 126 14.61 -3.36 6.48
C HIS A 126 15.04 -2.41 5.36
N PRO A 127 14.21 -2.23 4.33
CA PRO A 127 14.50 -1.30 3.26
C PRO A 127 14.65 0.13 3.82
N PHE A 128 15.61 0.88 3.31
CA PHE A 128 15.70 2.31 3.63
C PHE A 128 14.58 3.08 2.92
N GLU A 129 14.29 4.27 3.40
CA GLU A 129 13.21 5.11 2.87
C GLU A 129 13.32 5.30 1.35
N GLY A 130 12.18 5.18 0.66
CA GLY A 130 12.12 5.23 -0.80
C GLY A 130 12.52 3.95 -1.52
N SER A 131 12.81 2.86 -0.79
CA SER A 131 13.12 1.55 -1.37
C SER A 131 12.22 0.44 -0.81
N PHE A 132 12.17 -0.69 -1.52
CA PHE A 132 11.54 -1.93 -1.10
C PHE A 132 12.24 -3.12 -1.77
N LEU A 133 12.09 -4.32 -1.21
CA LEU A 133 12.71 -5.53 -1.75
C LEU A 133 11.73 -6.29 -2.65
N PHE A 134 12.24 -6.87 -3.74
CA PHE A 134 11.52 -7.83 -4.55
C PHE A 134 11.98 -9.24 -4.23
N VAL A 135 11.07 -10.10 -3.78
CA VAL A 135 11.34 -11.51 -3.47
C VAL A 135 10.95 -12.37 -4.66
N ALA A 136 11.96 -12.82 -5.43
CA ALA A 136 11.75 -13.67 -6.60
C ALA A 136 11.55 -15.14 -6.23
N ASP A 137 12.39 -15.67 -5.34
CA ASP A 137 12.36 -17.08 -4.93
C ASP A 137 11.44 -17.29 -3.72
N TYR A 138 10.20 -16.81 -3.83
CA TYR A 138 9.23 -16.80 -2.73
C TYR A 138 8.91 -18.19 -2.19
N GLN A 139 9.12 -19.25 -2.96
CA GLN A 139 8.95 -20.64 -2.51
C GLN A 139 9.95 -21.04 -1.41
N HIS A 140 11.08 -20.33 -1.33
CA HIS A 140 12.15 -20.53 -0.34
C HIS A 140 12.30 -19.32 0.59
N PHE A 141 11.26 -18.49 0.68
CA PHE A 141 11.19 -17.32 1.55
C PHE A 141 10.36 -17.62 2.79
N ALA A 142 10.97 -17.56 3.96
CA ALA A 142 10.34 -17.83 5.24
C ALA A 142 10.57 -16.67 6.22
N ILE A 143 9.57 -16.43 7.07
CA ILE A 143 9.59 -15.43 8.14
C ILE A 143 9.20 -16.08 9.47
N PRO A 144 9.57 -15.52 10.63
CA PRO A 144 9.14 -16.00 11.93
C PRO A 144 7.61 -16.00 12.08
N GLN A 145 7.08 -16.95 12.82
CA GLN A 145 5.64 -17.14 12.96
C GLN A 145 4.94 -15.97 13.68
N ASP A 146 5.66 -15.22 14.51
CA ASP A 146 5.15 -14.06 15.24
C ASP A 146 5.09 -12.77 14.39
N VAL A 147 5.55 -12.81 13.14
CA VAL A 147 5.44 -11.70 12.19
C VAL A 147 4.05 -11.72 11.57
N VAL A 148 3.31 -10.62 11.69
CA VAL A 148 2.05 -10.41 10.98
C VAL A 148 2.34 -9.92 9.57
N VAL A 149 1.71 -10.53 8.56
CA VAL A 149 1.83 -10.09 7.17
C VAL A 149 0.69 -9.14 6.86
N VAL A 150 1.03 -7.91 6.45
CA VAL A 150 0.04 -6.91 6.03
C VAL A 150 0.07 -6.77 4.51
N GLY A 151 -1.01 -7.17 3.86
CA GLY A 151 -1.19 -6.99 2.42
C GLY A 151 -1.71 -5.60 2.11
N VAL A 152 -0.93 -4.81 1.39
CA VAL A 152 -1.25 -3.42 1.06
C VAL A 152 -1.80 -3.35 -0.36
N GLU A 153 -2.99 -2.78 -0.50
CA GLU A 153 -3.65 -2.67 -1.79
C GLU A 153 -3.11 -1.50 -2.62
N ASN A 154 -2.87 -0.36 -2.01
CA ASN A 154 -2.43 0.85 -2.68
C ASN A 154 -0.90 0.98 -2.72
N ALA A 155 -0.34 1.40 -3.87
CA ALA A 155 1.11 1.52 -4.06
C ALA A 155 1.73 2.66 -3.24
N GLU A 156 1.02 3.78 -3.03
CA GLU A 156 1.47 4.89 -2.20
C GLU A 156 1.55 4.47 -0.73
N ASN A 157 0.52 3.79 -0.21
CA ASN A 157 0.52 3.25 1.15
C ASN A 157 1.65 2.23 1.35
N PHE A 158 1.92 1.40 0.34
CA PHE A 158 3.04 0.46 0.40
C PHE A 158 4.41 1.16 0.39
N ARG A 159 4.53 2.28 -0.31
CA ARG A 159 5.75 3.09 -0.35
C ARG A 159 6.03 3.77 1.00
N TYR A 160 4.99 4.30 1.64
CA TYR A 160 5.08 5.12 2.85
C TYR A 160 4.62 4.37 4.11
N VAL A 161 4.99 3.08 4.25
CA VAL A 161 4.59 2.27 5.41
C VAL A 161 5.03 2.88 6.75
N ALA A 162 6.14 3.61 6.78
CA ALA A 162 6.64 4.28 7.97
C ALA A 162 5.73 5.42 8.45
N LEU A 163 5.00 6.07 7.53
CA LEU A 163 4.03 7.12 7.88
C LEU A 163 2.69 6.56 8.37
N GLN A 164 2.59 5.24 8.48
CA GLN A 164 1.38 4.51 8.87
C GLN A 164 1.66 3.51 10.01
N ASP A 165 2.82 3.60 10.65
CA ASP A 165 3.24 2.71 11.75
C ASP A 165 2.26 2.76 12.93
N TYR A 166 1.66 3.92 13.21
CA TYR A 166 0.65 4.13 14.24
C TYR A 166 -0.57 3.20 14.10
N LEU A 167 -0.94 2.79 12.87
CA LEU A 167 -2.04 1.85 12.61
C LEU A 167 -1.70 0.42 13.04
N PHE A 168 -0.42 0.06 12.98
CA PHE A 168 0.04 -1.31 13.09
C PHE A 168 0.78 -1.62 14.38
N ALA A 169 0.96 -0.64 15.28
CA ALA A 169 1.67 -0.81 16.56
C ALA A 169 1.15 -2.00 17.39
N ARG A 170 -0.16 -2.25 17.36
CA ARG A 170 -0.81 -3.36 18.07
C ARG A 170 -0.39 -4.77 17.60
N TYR A 171 0.15 -4.89 16.38
CA TYR A 171 0.53 -6.18 15.80
C TYR A 171 1.98 -6.59 16.11
N GLY A 172 2.78 -5.71 16.72
CA GLY A 172 4.19 -5.97 16.99
C GLY A 172 5.06 -5.95 15.73
N ARG A 173 5.59 -7.11 15.33
CA ARG A 173 6.40 -7.22 14.11
C ARG A 173 5.53 -7.38 12.87
N VAL A 174 5.70 -6.47 11.90
CA VAL A 174 4.88 -6.41 10.70
C VAL A 174 5.74 -6.44 9.45
N LEU A 175 5.42 -7.35 8.53
CA LEU A 175 5.95 -7.37 7.16
C LEU A 175 4.86 -6.95 6.19
N PHE A 176 5.10 -5.88 5.44
CA PHE A 176 4.20 -5.41 4.40
C PHE A 176 4.49 -6.09 3.08
N VAL A 177 3.44 -6.52 2.39
CA VAL A 177 3.50 -7.12 1.06
C VAL A 177 2.59 -6.34 0.11
N SER A 178 3.05 -6.08 -1.12
CA SER A 178 2.26 -5.32 -2.09
C SER A 178 1.39 -6.24 -2.94
N ARG A 179 0.13 -5.88 -3.08
CA ARG A 179 -0.78 -6.48 -4.07
C ARG A 179 -0.39 -6.08 -5.50
N TYR A 180 0.29 -4.95 -5.68
CA TYR A 180 0.70 -4.46 -6.99
C TYR A 180 2.13 -4.91 -7.38
N PRO A 181 2.37 -5.10 -8.68
CA PRO A 181 1.37 -5.18 -9.77
C PRO A 181 0.48 -6.42 -9.63
N GLN A 182 -0.79 -6.29 -10.02
CA GLN A 182 -1.83 -7.33 -9.83
C GLN A 182 -1.49 -8.71 -10.38
N ASP A 183 -0.67 -8.79 -11.43
CA ASP A 183 -0.23 -10.06 -12.02
C ASP A 183 0.72 -10.85 -11.10
N GLN A 184 1.24 -10.24 -10.03
CA GLN A 184 2.07 -10.87 -9.00
C GLN A 184 1.24 -11.45 -7.85
N ASN A 185 -0.02 -11.06 -7.71
CA ASN A 185 -0.88 -11.47 -6.60
C ASN A 185 -1.02 -13.00 -6.44
N LYS A 186 -0.98 -13.75 -7.54
CA LYS A 186 -1.01 -15.23 -7.50
C LYS A 186 0.20 -15.85 -6.80
N ASP A 187 1.38 -15.23 -6.93
CA ASP A 187 2.59 -15.71 -6.27
C ASP A 187 2.54 -15.36 -4.77
N LEU A 188 2.03 -14.18 -4.45
CA LEU A 188 1.78 -13.76 -3.07
C LEU A 188 0.79 -14.68 -2.36
N ILE A 189 -0.36 -15.01 -2.98
CA ILE A 189 -1.35 -15.91 -2.39
C ILE A 189 -0.75 -17.30 -2.14
N LYS A 190 -0.01 -17.87 -3.10
CA LYS A 190 0.68 -19.15 -2.93
C LYS A 190 1.65 -19.14 -1.75
N TRP A 191 2.41 -18.05 -1.60
CA TRP A 191 3.32 -17.90 -0.47
C TRP A 191 2.56 -17.78 0.86
N LEU A 192 1.52 -16.97 0.92
CA LEU A 192 0.68 -16.84 2.11
C LEU A 192 0.03 -18.17 2.53
N GLN A 193 -0.38 -18.99 1.57
CA GLN A 193 -0.93 -20.33 1.84
C GLN A 193 0.13 -21.29 2.43
N SER A 194 1.41 -21.09 2.11
CA SER A 194 2.50 -21.92 2.62
C SER A 194 2.96 -21.58 4.04
N LEU A 195 2.49 -20.45 4.59
CA LEU A 195 2.86 -19.93 5.91
C LEU A 195 1.71 -20.08 6.92
N PRO A 196 2.04 -20.26 8.24
CA PRO A 196 1.03 -20.24 9.29
C PRO A 196 0.71 -18.84 9.80
N ASN A 197 1.40 -17.80 9.34
CA ASN A 197 1.32 -16.43 9.83
C ASN A 197 -0.07 -15.81 9.68
N GLN A 198 -0.44 -14.91 10.56
CA GLN A 198 -1.63 -14.08 10.40
C GLN A 198 -1.45 -13.14 9.21
N TYR A 199 -2.53 -12.91 8.49
CA TYR A 199 -2.60 -11.99 7.38
C TYR A 199 -3.64 -10.91 7.66
N VAL A 200 -3.27 -9.66 7.47
CA VAL A 200 -4.17 -8.50 7.58
C VAL A 200 -4.22 -7.82 6.22
N HIS A 201 -5.38 -7.77 5.63
CA HIS A 201 -5.59 -7.03 4.38
C HIS A 201 -5.82 -5.56 4.68
N PHE A 202 -4.95 -4.71 4.20
CA PHE A 202 -5.04 -3.26 4.32
C PHE A 202 -5.35 -2.67 2.94
N GLY A 203 -6.59 -2.24 2.77
CA GLY A 203 -7.14 -1.71 1.53
C GLY A 203 -8.08 -0.54 1.77
N ASP A 204 -8.78 -0.14 0.72
CA ASP A 204 -9.84 0.87 0.79
C ASP A 204 -10.99 0.36 1.66
N LEU A 205 -11.59 1.26 2.47
CA LEU A 205 -12.83 0.97 3.19
C LEU A 205 -14.01 1.30 2.28
N ASP A 206 -14.25 0.47 1.28
CA ASP A 206 -15.33 0.59 0.32
C ASP A 206 -15.80 -0.80 -0.15
N LEU A 207 -16.84 -0.83 -1.01
CA LEU A 207 -17.42 -2.10 -1.48
C LEU A 207 -16.41 -2.93 -2.29
N ALA A 208 -15.56 -2.31 -3.08
CA ALA A 208 -14.55 -3.00 -3.89
C ALA A 208 -13.44 -3.58 -3.01
N GLY A 209 -12.94 -2.82 -2.03
CA GLY A 209 -11.92 -3.29 -1.07
C GLY A 209 -12.39 -4.48 -0.25
N ILE A 210 -13.65 -4.47 0.23
CA ILE A 210 -14.26 -5.64 0.88
C ILE A 210 -14.31 -6.83 -0.08
N SER A 211 -14.74 -6.62 -1.33
CA SER A 211 -14.81 -7.70 -2.33
C SER A 211 -13.43 -8.29 -2.65
N ILE A 212 -12.39 -7.47 -2.72
CA ILE A 212 -11.01 -7.91 -2.91
C ILE A 212 -10.56 -8.78 -1.74
N TYR A 213 -10.79 -8.32 -0.50
CA TYR A 213 -10.47 -9.08 0.69
C TYR A 213 -11.15 -10.46 0.69
N GLU A 214 -12.46 -10.51 0.50
CA GLU A 214 -13.27 -11.75 0.51
C GLU A 214 -12.82 -12.74 -0.57
N HIS A 215 -12.72 -12.29 -1.82
CA HIS A 215 -12.54 -13.18 -2.95
C HIS A 215 -11.08 -13.46 -3.31
N GLU A 216 -10.13 -12.61 -2.92
CA GLU A 216 -8.72 -12.84 -3.21
C GLU A 216 -7.93 -13.40 -2.01
N TYR A 217 -8.36 -13.14 -0.76
CA TYR A 217 -7.58 -13.51 0.43
C TYR A 217 -8.35 -14.39 1.40
N PHE A 218 -9.51 -13.97 1.88
CA PHE A 218 -10.27 -14.74 2.86
C PHE A 218 -10.64 -16.14 2.34
N CYS A 219 -11.11 -16.23 1.10
CA CYS A 219 -11.43 -17.51 0.46
C CYS A 219 -10.25 -18.50 0.38
N HIS A 220 -9.00 -18.01 0.46
CA HIS A 220 -7.79 -18.84 0.40
C HIS A 220 -7.12 -19.07 1.75
N LEU A 221 -7.30 -18.18 2.70
CA LEU A 221 -6.59 -18.17 3.99
C LEU A 221 -7.52 -18.46 5.18
N GLY A 222 -8.84 -18.31 5.01
CA GLY A 222 -9.84 -18.49 6.06
C GLY A 222 -9.61 -17.57 7.26
N GLU A 223 -9.85 -18.06 8.46
CA GLU A 223 -9.77 -17.34 9.73
C GLU A 223 -8.39 -16.68 10.02
N ARG A 224 -7.33 -17.09 9.30
CA ARG A 224 -6.02 -16.44 9.40
C ARG A 224 -5.98 -15.07 8.75
N ALA A 225 -6.90 -14.80 7.82
CA ALA A 225 -7.05 -13.50 7.21
C ALA A 225 -7.99 -12.63 8.02
N SER A 226 -7.71 -11.34 8.06
CA SER A 226 -8.63 -10.31 8.55
C SER A 226 -8.52 -9.07 7.67
N LEU A 227 -9.63 -8.35 7.52
CA LEU A 227 -9.60 -7.01 6.95
C LEU A 227 -9.14 -6.03 8.03
N PHE A 228 -8.26 -5.11 7.69
CA PHE A 228 -7.90 -4.01 8.59
C PHE A 228 -9.06 -3.02 8.68
N ILE A 229 -9.66 -2.94 9.85
CA ILE A 229 -10.74 -1.99 10.17
C ILE A 229 -10.24 -1.16 11.36
N PRO A 230 -9.97 0.16 11.19
CA PRO A 230 -9.54 1.01 12.29
C PRO A 230 -10.68 1.32 13.24
N ASP A 231 -10.38 1.66 14.49
CA ASP A 231 -11.39 1.91 15.52
C ASP A 231 -12.30 3.12 15.16
N ASP A 232 -11.77 4.07 14.39
CA ASP A 232 -12.47 5.28 13.93
C ASP A 232 -13.12 5.14 12.53
N TYR A 233 -13.32 3.90 12.04
CA TYR A 233 -13.83 3.64 10.68
C TYR A 233 -15.15 4.36 10.38
N GLN A 234 -16.04 4.49 11.35
CA GLN A 234 -17.33 5.16 11.17
C GLN A 234 -17.16 6.64 10.82
N GLN A 235 -16.24 7.33 11.55
CA GLN A 235 -15.92 8.73 11.29
C GLN A 235 -15.26 8.88 9.92
N ARG A 236 -14.34 7.97 9.56
CA ARG A 236 -13.68 8.00 8.24
C ARG A 236 -14.67 7.79 7.11
N ILE A 237 -15.55 6.80 7.20
CA ILE A 237 -16.61 6.57 6.21
C ILE A 237 -17.52 7.80 6.10
N SER A 238 -17.95 8.41 7.22
CA SER A 238 -18.80 9.60 7.20
C SER A 238 -18.16 10.80 6.46
N ASN A 239 -16.83 10.89 6.44
CA ASN A 239 -16.03 11.89 5.74
C ASN A 239 -15.56 11.45 4.34
N GLY A 240 -15.91 10.23 3.92
CA GLY A 240 -15.48 9.64 2.67
C GLY A 240 -16.26 10.12 1.42
N SER A 241 -16.07 9.41 0.31
CA SER A 241 -16.60 9.76 -1.01
C SER A 241 -17.91 9.05 -1.35
N THR A 242 -18.97 9.84 -1.61
CA THR A 242 -20.25 9.36 -2.16
C THR A 242 -20.12 8.95 -3.63
N GLU A 243 -19.27 9.64 -4.41
CA GLU A 243 -19.04 9.31 -5.81
C GLU A 243 -18.47 7.91 -5.97
N ARG A 244 -17.49 7.54 -5.12
CA ARG A 244 -16.89 6.20 -5.07
C ARG A 244 -17.94 5.13 -4.77
N TYR A 245 -18.78 5.34 -3.77
CA TYR A 245 -19.86 4.41 -3.43
C TYR A 245 -20.80 4.20 -4.62
N ASN A 246 -21.27 5.28 -5.24
CA ASN A 246 -22.19 5.22 -6.39
C ASN A 246 -21.57 4.49 -7.60
N ALA A 247 -20.28 4.69 -7.86
CA ALA A 247 -19.56 4.00 -8.94
C ALA A 247 -19.50 2.48 -8.73
N GLN A 248 -19.47 2.03 -7.49
CA GLN A 248 -19.31 0.61 -7.11
C GLN A 248 -20.65 -0.09 -6.87
N LEU A 249 -21.73 0.67 -6.62
CA LEU A 249 -23.03 0.14 -6.19
C LEU A 249 -23.63 -0.88 -7.17
N ALA A 250 -23.50 -0.65 -8.48
CA ALA A 250 -24.06 -1.55 -9.50
C ALA A 250 -23.41 -2.94 -9.48
N GLN A 251 -22.12 -3.02 -9.15
CA GLN A 251 -21.35 -4.26 -9.14
C GLN A 251 -21.35 -4.95 -7.79
N TYR A 252 -21.25 -4.22 -6.69
CA TYR A 252 -20.98 -4.74 -5.35
C TYR A 252 -22.13 -4.49 -4.34
N GLY A 253 -23.14 -3.69 -4.68
CA GLY A 253 -24.17 -3.24 -3.73
C GLY A 253 -25.08 -4.33 -3.16
N LYS A 254 -25.01 -5.56 -3.70
CA LYS A 254 -25.72 -6.75 -3.17
C LYS A 254 -24.75 -7.83 -2.70
N MET A 255 -23.50 -7.44 -2.41
CA MET A 255 -22.50 -8.37 -1.94
C MET A 255 -22.89 -8.91 -0.55
N GLU A 256 -22.76 -10.22 -0.38
CA GLU A 256 -22.79 -10.92 0.88
C GLU A 256 -21.34 -11.23 1.28
N VAL A 257 -21.00 -11.13 2.56
CA VAL A 257 -19.66 -11.41 3.08
C VAL A 257 -19.66 -12.75 3.80
N GLU A 258 -18.58 -13.52 3.62
CA GLU A 258 -18.39 -14.78 4.36
C GLU A 258 -17.74 -14.54 5.72
N ASP A 259 -16.87 -13.52 5.82
CA ASP A 259 -16.28 -13.09 7.08
C ASP A 259 -17.22 -12.14 7.83
N THR A 260 -17.94 -12.66 8.81
CA THR A 260 -18.92 -11.88 9.60
C THR A 260 -18.29 -10.70 10.35
N ARG A 261 -16.96 -10.68 10.56
CA ARG A 261 -16.25 -9.55 11.18
C ARG A 261 -16.30 -8.28 10.33
N VAL A 262 -16.59 -8.42 9.03
CA VAL A 262 -16.68 -7.30 8.08
C VAL A 262 -18.09 -6.72 7.96
N GLU A 263 -19.12 -7.43 8.41
CA GLU A 263 -20.52 -6.98 8.34
C GLU A 263 -20.74 -5.56 8.91
N PRO A 264 -20.18 -5.18 10.08
CA PRO A 264 -20.39 -3.83 10.61
C PRO A 264 -19.81 -2.73 9.73
N LEU A 265 -18.71 -3.00 9.02
CA LEU A 265 -18.14 -2.06 8.07
C LEU A 265 -19.02 -1.94 6.82
N LEU A 266 -19.50 -3.07 6.28
CA LEU A 266 -20.39 -3.10 5.12
C LEU A 266 -21.69 -2.32 5.41
N ASP A 267 -22.29 -2.54 6.58
CA ASP A 267 -23.47 -1.82 7.03
C ASP A 267 -23.21 -0.30 7.15
N CYS A 268 -22.06 0.09 7.69
CA CYS A 268 -21.66 1.48 7.81
C CYS A 268 -21.50 2.15 6.44
N ILE A 269 -20.87 1.47 5.48
CA ILE A 269 -20.70 1.95 4.10
C ILE A 269 -22.08 2.16 3.44
N HIS A 270 -23.00 1.21 3.61
CA HIS A 270 -24.37 1.32 3.08
C HIS A 270 -25.18 2.40 3.78
N LEU A 271 -25.03 2.58 5.09
CA LEU A 271 -25.72 3.61 5.86
C LEU A 271 -25.34 5.03 5.40
N HIS A 272 -24.04 5.26 5.21
CA HIS A 272 -23.52 6.58 4.83
C HIS A 272 -23.49 6.81 3.32
N HIS A 273 -23.65 5.77 2.48
CA HIS A 273 -23.44 5.82 1.03
C HIS A 273 -22.08 6.40 0.65
N LYS A 274 -21.02 5.98 1.34
CA LYS A 274 -19.65 6.51 1.17
C LYS A 274 -18.62 5.41 1.31
N GLY A 275 -17.46 5.61 0.70
CA GLY A 275 -16.23 4.83 0.90
C GLY A 275 -15.07 5.72 1.27
N TYR A 276 -14.02 5.16 1.88
CA TYR A 276 -12.84 5.88 2.32
C TYR A 276 -11.58 5.29 1.68
N ASP A 277 -10.76 6.16 1.10
CA ASP A 277 -9.55 5.78 0.37
C ASP A 277 -8.40 5.46 1.31
N GLN A 278 -7.65 4.42 0.99
CA GLN A 278 -6.49 3.98 1.77
C GLN A 278 -5.42 5.07 1.90
N GLU A 279 -5.23 5.93 0.90
CA GLU A 279 -4.28 7.04 0.94
C GLU A 279 -4.53 8.02 2.09
N GLY A 280 -5.75 8.11 2.58
CA GLY A 280 -6.10 8.95 3.73
C GLY A 280 -5.45 8.51 5.05
N TYR A 281 -4.78 7.35 5.08
CA TYR A 281 -4.00 6.89 6.25
C TYR A 281 -2.54 7.35 6.22
N ILE A 282 -2.06 7.91 5.12
CA ILE A 282 -0.69 8.43 5.04
C ILE A 282 -0.67 9.80 5.75
N LEU A 283 -0.30 9.80 7.02
CA LEU A 283 -0.19 11.04 7.78
C LEU A 283 1.12 11.74 7.44
N LYS A 284 1.02 13.00 6.99
CA LYS A 284 2.20 13.84 6.81
C LYS A 284 2.80 14.13 8.19
N ARG A 285 4.06 13.77 8.41
CA ARG A 285 4.78 14.17 9.63
C ARG A 285 5.22 15.62 9.52
N ILE A 286 4.95 16.39 10.55
CA ILE A 286 5.34 17.80 10.66
C ILE A 286 6.11 17.94 11.97
N GLU A 287 7.38 18.33 11.87
CA GLU A 287 8.19 18.68 13.02
C GLU A 287 8.11 20.18 13.24
N VAL A 288 7.81 20.57 14.46
CA VAL A 288 7.69 21.97 14.89
C VAL A 288 8.46 22.20 16.19
N VAL A 289 8.76 23.44 16.45
CA VAL A 289 9.33 23.91 17.72
C VAL A 289 8.37 24.86 18.41
N ALA A 290 8.32 24.83 19.72
CA ALA A 290 7.50 25.72 20.54
C ALA A 290 8.33 26.34 21.65
N SER A 291 8.22 27.66 21.80
CA SER A 291 8.92 28.46 22.83
C SER A 291 7.99 28.76 23.97
N ILE A 292 8.27 28.20 25.12
CA ILE A 292 7.61 28.54 26.38
C ILE A 292 8.36 29.73 26.99
N ILE A 293 8.02 30.93 26.51
CA ILE A 293 8.67 32.17 26.97
C ILE A 293 8.11 32.54 28.34
N HIS A 294 8.99 32.70 29.31
CA HIS A 294 8.65 33.16 30.67
C HIS A 294 9.29 34.49 31.00
N ASP A 295 8.62 35.25 31.86
CA ASP A 295 9.17 36.49 32.42
C ASP A 295 9.72 36.30 33.86
N VAL A 296 10.24 37.37 34.42
CA VAL A 296 10.81 37.37 35.79
C VAL A 296 9.78 37.10 36.89
N ASP A 297 8.50 37.30 36.61
CA ASP A 297 7.39 37.02 37.52
C ASP A 297 6.81 35.61 37.33
N GLY A 298 7.41 34.80 36.45
CA GLY A 298 6.96 33.44 36.15
C GLY A 298 5.69 33.36 35.28
N ARG A 299 5.34 34.44 34.58
CA ARG A 299 4.22 34.42 33.62
C ARG A 299 4.67 33.84 32.31
N ILE A 300 3.80 33.08 31.64
CA ILE A 300 4.03 32.42 30.35
C ILE A 300 3.40 33.26 29.25
N PHE A 301 4.15 33.46 28.17
CA PHE A 301 3.68 34.18 27.00
C PHE A 301 2.91 33.21 26.07
N ALA A 302 1.70 33.60 25.71
CA ALA A 302 0.84 32.85 24.80
C ALA A 302 0.39 33.75 23.64
N THR A 303 0.25 33.16 22.48
CA THR A 303 -0.18 33.83 21.22
C THR A 303 -1.48 33.25 20.70
N GLN A 304 -2.30 34.07 20.02
CA GLN A 304 -3.57 33.67 19.46
C GLN A 304 -3.49 33.64 17.94
N ARG A 305 -3.90 32.53 17.35
CA ARG A 305 -3.92 32.33 15.89
C ARG A 305 -4.98 33.20 15.22
N GLY A 306 -4.59 33.94 14.19
CA GLY A 306 -5.47 34.78 13.39
C GLY A 306 -6.09 34.08 12.17
N TYR A 307 -5.70 32.84 11.82
CA TYR A 307 -6.12 32.17 10.58
C TYR A 307 -6.14 30.62 10.70
N GLY A 308 -6.70 29.98 9.68
CA GLY A 308 -6.71 28.51 9.53
C GLY A 308 -7.79 27.80 10.33
N ASP A 309 -7.69 26.46 10.40
CA ASP A 309 -8.70 25.58 11.02
C ASP A 309 -8.87 25.81 12.53
N TYR A 310 -7.83 26.34 13.18
CA TYR A 310 -7.80 26.64 14.62
C TYR A 310 -7.72 28.16 14.87
N LYS A 311 -8.36 28.96 14.04
CA LYS A 311 -8.48 30.40 14.28
C LYS A 311 -9.06 30.67 15.67
N ASP A 312 -8.58 31.73 16.36
CA ASP A 312 -8.95 32.14 17.71
C ASP A 312 -8.48 31.19 18.85
N TRP A 313 -7.76 30.09 18.55
CA TRP A 313 -7.13 29.25 19.55
C TRP A 313 -5.75 29.76 19.88
N TRP A 314 -5.27 29.37 21.08
CA TRP A 314 -4.01 29.82 21.63
C TRP A 314 -2.93 28.76 21.52
N GLU A 315 -1.71 29.19 21.32
CA GLU A 315 -0.53 28.35 21.15
C GLU A 315 0.71 29.00 21.78
N PHE A 316 1.75 28.19 22.01
CA PHE A 316 3.08 28.73 22.28
C PHE A 316 3.71 29.18 20.95
N PRO A 317 4.37 30.37 20.92
CA PRO A 317 5.00 30.84 19.68
C PRO A 317 6.10 29.92 19.23
N GLY A 318 6.19 29.71 17.91
CA GLY A 318 7.08 28.79 17.24
C GLY A 318 6.51 28.32 15.90
N GLY A 319 7.19 27.40 15.23
CA GLY A 319 6.77 26.99 13.91
C GLY A 319 7.48 25.77 13.37
N LYS A 320 7.45 25.59 12.05
CA LYS A 320 7.97 24.40 11.40
C LYS A 320 9.49 24.43 11.31
N MET A 321 10.11 23.29 11.57
CA MET A 321 11.53 23.10 11.27
C MET A 321 11.75 23.05 9.76
N GLU A 322 12.82 23.68 9.29
CA GLU A 322 13.32 23.57 7.92
C GLU A 322 14.31 22.41 7.79
N THR A 323 14.48 21.92 6.56
CA THR A 323 15.39 20.78 6.31
C THR A 323 16.82 21.13 6.69
N GLY A 324 17.38 20.40 7.66
CA GLY A 324 18.76 20.54 8.10
C GLY A 324 18.95 21.48 9.29
N GLU A 325 17.89 22.11 9.81
CA GLU A 325 17.95 22.87 11.06
C GLU A 325 17.94 21.95 12.28
N THR A 326 18.61 22.35 13.32
CA THR A 326 18.36 21.81 14.67
C THR A 326 17.11 22.46 15.28
N PRO A 327 16.46 21.84 16.27
CA PRO A 327 15.30 22.45 16.95
C PRO A 327 15.62 23.83 17.56
N GLU A 328 16.82 23.99 18.09
CA GLU A 328 17.28 25.27 18.69
C GLU A 328 17.47 26.37 17.64
N GLU A 329 17.95 26.02 16.44
CA GLU A 329 18.11 26.98 15.35
C GLU A 329 16.76 27.40 14.80
N ALA A 330 15.87 26.42 14.56
CA ALA A 330 14.49 26.64 14.12
C ALA A 330 13.74 27.56 15.10
N LEU A 331 13.83 27.27 16.40
CA LEU A 331 13.12 28.06 17.42
C LEU A 331 13.57 29.53 17.44
N LYS A 332 14.86 29.77 17.35
CA LYS A 332 15.39 31.15 17.27
C LYS A 332 14.98 31.89 16.02
N ARG A 333 14.91 31.18 14.87
CA ARG A 333 14.43 31.74 13.60
C ARG A 333 12.95 32.12 13.72
N GLU A 334 12.10 31.18 14.13
CA GLU A 334 10.66 31.39 14.27
C GLU A 334 10.30 32.54 15.20
N ILE A 335 10.94 32.63 16.39
CA ILE A 335 10.68 33.72 17.32
C ILE A 335 11.12 35.07 16.75
N ARG A 336 12.19 35.11 15.96
CA ARG A 336 12.60 36.34 15.29
C ARG A 336 11.59 36.76 14.21
N GLU A 337 11.06 35.79 13.47
CA GLU A 337 10.08 36.00 12.38
C GLU A 337 8.71 36.42 12.96
N GLU A 338 8.20 35.70 13.96
CA GLU A 338 6.86 35.91 14.51
C GLU A 338 6.77 37.08 15.49
N LEU A 339 7.82 37.28 16.28
CA LEU A 339 7.79 38.23 17.41
C LEU A 339 8.81 39.36 17.30
N SER A 340 9.66 39.38 16.26
CA SER A 340 10.79 40.32 16.13
C SER A 340 11.67 40.37 17.39
N ALA A 341 11.86 39.24 18.06
CA ALA A 341 12.52 39.09 19.32
C ALA A 341 13.68 38.11 19.30
N GLU A 342 14.62 38.26 20.21
CA GLU A 342 15.70 37.31 20.47
C GLU A 342 15.46 36.61 21.81
N ILE A 343 15.75 35.32 21.86
CA ILE A 343 15.56 34.46 23.03
C ILE A 343 16.84 33.72 23.43
N VAL A 344 16.94 33.41 24.71
CA VAL A 344 17.83 32.38 25.26
C VAL A 344 17.00 31.11 25.50
N LEU A 345 17.51 29.99 25.07
CA LEU A 345 16.95 28.69 25.44
C LEU A 345 17.51 28.33 26.81
N ASP A 346 16.66 28.29 27.82
CA ASP A 346 17.04 27.99 29.18
C ASP A 346 17.11 26.49 29.44
N GLU A 347 16.07 25.76 29.00
CA GLU A 347 15.97 24.30 29.18
C GLU A 347 15.08 23.65 28.10
N TYR A 348 15.44 22.41 27.68
CA TYR A 348 14.54 21.53 26.91
C TYR A 348 13.47 20.98 27.86
N LEU A 349 12.20 21.22 27.56
CA LEU A 349 11.09 20.79 28.40
C LEU A 349 10.57 19.41 28.05
N CYS A 350 10.18 19.19 26.78
CA CYS A 350 9.65 17.90 26.30
C CYS A 350 9.53 17.89 24.78
N THR A 351 9.28 16.69 24.24
CA THR A 351 8.70 16.50 22.90
C THR A 351 7.27 15.99 23.06
N VAL A 352 6.34 16.62 22.36
CA VAL A 352 4.93 16.21 22.27
C VAL A 352 4.69 15.58 20.92
N GLU A 353 4.08 14.39 20.91
CA GLU A 353 3.61 13.69 19.71
C GLU A 353 2.10 13.77 19.66
N TYR A 354 1.52 14.35 18.61
CA TYR A 354 0.08 14.53 18.52
C TYR A 354 -0.47 14.24 17.11
N ASP A 355 -1.52 13.41 17.04
CA ASP A 355 -2.19 13.07 15.79
C ASP A 355 -3.36 14.01 15.49
N TYR A 356 -3.14 14.96 14.57
CA TYR A 356 -4.21 15.73 13.96
C TYR A 356 -4.88 14.92 12.85
N PRO A 357 -6.12 15.23 12.45
CA PRO A 357 -6.84 14.45 11.43
C PRO A 357 -6.11 14.28 10.09
N ARG A 358 -5.17 15.19 9.75
CA ARG A 358 -4.48 15.24 8.46
C ARG A 358 -2.96 15.12 8.56
N PHE A 359 -2.39 15.12 9.75
CA PHE A 359 -0.94 15.05 9.96
C PHE A 359 -0.60 14.61 11.37
N HIS A 360 0.55 13.99 11.50
CA HIS A 360 1.21 13.73 12.78
C HIS A 360 2.14 14.88 13.10
N LEU A 361 2.04 15.43 14.32
CA LEU A 361 2.86 16.52 14.82
C LEU A 361 3.88 16.01 15.84
N THR A 362 5.15 16.32 15.60
CA THR A 362 6.22 16.20 16.59
C THR A 362 6.62 17.61 17.00
N MET A 363 6.39 18.01 18.27
CA MET A 363 6.63 19.37 18.75
C MET A 363 7.71 19.37 19.85
N HIS A 364 8.85 20.00 19.56
CA HIS A 364 9.96 20.17 20.50
C HIS A 364 9.79 21.45 21.29
N CYS A 365 9.61 21.33 22.60
CA CYS A 365 9.27 22.42 23.50
C CYS A 365 10.46 22.83 24.36
N TYR A 366 10.75 24.12 24.39
CA TYR A 366 11.85 24.70 25.17
C TYR A 366 11.37 25.84 26.06
N LEU A 367 11.85 25.89 27.28
CA LEU A 367 11.74 27.08 28.12
C LEU A 367 12.72 28.12 27.62
N CYS A 368 12.24 29.35 27.54
CA CYS A 368 12.99 30.45 26.96
C CYS A 368 12.81 31.75 27.76
N SER A 369 13.88 32.50 27.86
CA SER A 369 13.90 33.88 28.34
C SER A 369 14.09 34.86 27.20
N LEU A 370 13.47 36.05 27.29
CA LEU A 370 13.65 37.12 26.31
C LEU A 370 14.97 37.86 26.53
N LEU A 371 15.68 38.13 25.44
CA LEU A 371 16.82 39.05 25.40
C LEU A 371 16.42 40.47 25.00
N THR A 372 15.23 40.66 24.44
CA THR A 372 14.71 41.95 23.98
C THR A 372 13.63 42.47 24.91
N ASP A 373 13.60 43.77 25.13
CA ASP A 373 12.62 44.43 26.04
C ASP A 373 11.22 44.60 25.36
N SER A 374 11.09 44.33 24.08
CA SER A 374 9.85 44.53 23.30
C SER A 374 9.54 43.36 22.39
N LEU A 375 8.29 42.99 22.33
CA LEU A 375 7.72 42.02 21.43
C LEU A 375 6.85 42.71 20.39
N GLN A 376 6.94 42.30 19.13
CA GLN A 376 6.08 42.75 18.06
C GLN A 376 5.42 41.53 17.42
N LEU A 377 4.08 41.48 17.46
CA LEU A 377 3.31 40.42 16.79
C LEU A 377 3.30 40.64 15.27
N ASN A 378 3.91 39.74 14.52
CA ASN A 378 3.95 39.83 13.06
C ASN A 378 2.86 38.96 12.42
N GLU A 379 2.53 37.80 12.99
CA GLU A 379 1.62 36.82 12.45
C GLU A 379 0.39 36.52 13.31
N HIS A 380 0.47 36.75 14.61
CA HIS A 380 -0.59 36.46 15.57
C HIS A 380 -1.58 37.61 15.74
N GLU A 381 -2.86 37.28 15.99
CA GLU A 381 -3.91 38.30 16.19
C GLU A 381 -3.86 38.95 17.58
N ALA A 382 -3.46 38.19 18.59
CA ALA A 382 -3.32 38.68 19.96
C ALA A 382 -2.23 37.90 20.72
N ALA A 383 -1.79 38.46 21.83
CA ALA A 383 -0.92 37.78 22.77
C ALA A 383 -1.23 38.23 24.22
N CYS A 384 -0.90 37.36 25.17
CA CYS A 384 -1.01 37.70 26.58
C CYS A 384 0.05 36.98 27.41
N TRP A 385 0.32 37.53 28.61
CA TRP A 385 1.09 36.92 29.65
C TRP A 385 0.15 36.28 30.67
N LEU A 386 0.26 34.96 30.84
CA LEU A 386 -0.59 34.17 31.73
C LEU A 386 0.18 33.69 32.93
N LYS A 387 -0.38 33.89 34.13
CA LYS A 387 0.09 33.20 35.31
C LYS A 387 -0.25 31.73 35.25
N ARG A 388 0.41 30.90 36.03
CA ARG A 388 0.19 29.47 36.12
C ARG A 388 -1.29 29.09 36.36
N GLU A 389 -1.95 29.82 37.28
CA GLU A 389 -3.37 29.65 37.59
C GLU A 389 -4.32 30.16 36.50
N GLU A 390 -3.81 30.91 35.52
CA GLU A 390 -4.57 31.50 34.41
C GLU A 390 -4.42 30.71 33.11
N LEU A 391 -3.59 29.64 33.07
CA LEU A 391 -3.37 28.83 31.86
C LEU A 391 -4.66 28.22 31.32
N ASP A 392 -5.67 27.98 32.17
CA ASP A 392 -7.01 27.50 31.71
C ASP A 392 -7.93 28.60 31.18
N SER A 393 -7.53 29.87 31.28
CA SER A 393 -8.36 30.99 30.83
C SER A 393 -8.45 31.13 29.33
N VAL A 394 -7.61 30.42 28.58
CA VAL A 394 -7.52 30.43 27.10
C VAL A 394 -7.74 29.07 26.53
N LYS A 395 -8.17 29.02 25.25
CA LYS A 395 -8.41 27.78 24.55
C LYS A 395 -7.16 27.38 23.77
N TRP A 396 -6.34 26.53 24.36
CA TRP A 396 -5.11 26.04 23.75
C TRP A 396 -5.34 25.09 22.55
N LEU A 397 -4.40 25.06 21.62
CA LEU A 397 -4.33 24.01 20.61
C LEU A 397 -4.21 22.63 21.27
N PRO A 398 -4.75 21.59 20.64
CA PRO A 398 -4.74 20.25 21.23
C PRO A 398 -3.34 19.74 21.63
N ALA A 399 -2.31 19.98 20.81
CA ALA A 399 -0.95 19.57 21.11
C ALA A 399 -0.33 20.34 22.28
N ASP A 400 -0.70 21.62 22.46
CA ASP A 400 -0.16 22.47 23.54
C ASP A 400 -0.72 22.09 24.91
N LEU A 401 -1.85 21.41 24.98
CA LEU A 401 -2.47 21.00 26.26
C LEU A 401 -1.54 20.12 27.09
N GLU A 402 -0.76 19.22 26.49
CA GLU A 402 0.21 18.40 27.23
C GLU A 402 1.32 19.27 27.87
N VAL A 403 1.78 20.27 27.15
CA VAL A 403 2.76 21.24 27.69
C VAL A 403 2.16 22.02 28.86
N VAL A 404 0.92 22.49 28.70
CA VAL A 404 0.20 23.23 29.76
C VAL A 404 0.05 22.38 31.03
N GLU A 405 -0.29 21.09 30.90
CA GLU A 405 -0.37 20.18 32.04
C GLU A 405 0.99 20.03 32.75
N ARG A 406 2.07 19.84 31.99
CA ARG A 406 3.43 19.74 32.55
C ARG A 406 3.85 21.03 33.28
N LEU A 407 3.52 22.20 32.74
CA LEU A 407 3.79 23.48 33.39
C LEU A 407 3.05 23.66 34.73
N ARG A 408 1.87 23.02 34.85
CA ARG A 408 1.11 23.04 36.14
C ARG A 408 1.70 22.13 37.18
N GLU A 409 2.17 20.95 36.82
CA GLU A 409 2.56 19.92 37.78
C GLU A 409 4.00 20.09 38.29
N SER A 410 4.93 20.45 37.43
CA SER A 410 6.35 20.17 37.68
C SER A 410 7.29 21.37 37.65
N TYR A 411 6.83 22.59 37.33
CA TYR A 411 7.77 23.70 37.16
C TYR A 411 7.72 24.70 38.33
N PRO A 412 8.82 24.82 39.06
CA PRO A 412 9.01 25.96 39.99
C PRO A 412 9.34 27.20 39.14
N LEU A 413 8.32 27.95 38.74
CA LEU A 413 8.48 29.30 38.21
C LEU A 413 8.74 30.30 39.34
#